data_591f495c61b3e985156e51d84d5d622d
#
_entry.id   591f495c61b3e985156e51d84d5d622d
#
_cell.length_a   1.000
_cell.length_b   1.000
_cell.length_c   1.000
_cell.angle_alpha   90.00
_cell.angle_beta   90.00
_cell.angle_gamma   90.00
#
_symmetry.space_group_name_H-M   'P 1'
#
loop_
_entity.id
_entity.type
_entity.pdbx_description
1 polymer ?
#
loop_
_entity_poly.entity_id
_entity_poly.type
_entity_poly.pdbx_seq_one_letter_code
_entity_poly.pdbx_strand_id
1 'polypeptide(L)'
;MTTGPEHTRAYEPAKGRRWFRYRSTVEPIPELPTRVGSIELRNPVLTASGTAGHGAELSRYVDLAGLGAVVTKSVSADPWPGNPAPRVHEATAGMLNAVGLQGPGVAAWMADDLPALLATGATVVASIWGRSVDDYRRAADLLAGAPAQVVAVEVNLSCPNVEDRSGMFAHSAEATEAAMAVTAGCGRPRWAKLSPNTDRLVEVAE
;
A
#
# COMPACT_ATOMS: atom_id res chain seq x y z
N MET A 1 13.16 -12.46 -45.89
CA MET A 1 12.87 -11.02 -45.77
C MET A 1 11.43 -10.80 -46.14
N THR A 2 10.51 -10.72 -45.20
CA THR A 2 9.15 -10.14 -45.39
C THR A 2 8.66 -9.77 -44.01
N THR A 3 8.67 -8.48 -43.77
CA THR A 3 8.11 -7.80 -42.60
C THR A 3 6.60 -7.78 -42.74
N GLY A 4 5.88 -8.42 -41.80
CA GLY A 4 4.43 -8.31 -41.69
C GLY A 4 4.04 -7.12 -40.83
N PRO A 5 2.88 -6.48 -41.07
CA PRO A 5 2.51 -5.23 -40.43
C PRO A 5 2.00 -5.42 -39.00
N GLU A 6 2.45 -4.52 -38.15
CA GLU A 6 1.93 -4.28 -36.81
C GLU A 6 0.45 -3.92 -36.83
N HIS A 7 -0.40 -4.70 -36.21
CA HIS A 7 -1.79 -4.34 -35.95
C HIS A 7 -1.93 -3.68 -34.56
N THR A 8 -1.60 -2.40 -34.49
CA THR A 8 -2.13 -1.51 -33.46
C THR A 8 -3.58 -1.16 -33.82
N ARG A 9 -4.55 -1.96 -33.40
CA ARG A 9 -5.95 -1.53 -33.42
C ARG A 9 -6.19 -0.55 -32.28
N ALA A 10 -6.30 0.72 -32.61
CA ALA A 10 -6.89 1.71 -31.75
C ALA A 10 -8.35 1.31 -31.47
N TYR A 11 -8.73 1.25 -30.18
CA TYR A 11 -10.10 1.02 -29.75
C TYR A 11 -10.94 2.25 -30.11
N GLU A 12 -11.80 2.15 -31.13
CA GLU A 12 -12.83 3.15 -31.39
C GLU A 12 -14.09 2.77 -30.57
N PRO A 13 -14.56 3.66 -29.68
CA PRO A 13 -15.79 3.40 -28.95
C PRO A 13 -16.99 3.46 -29.88
N ALA A 14 -17.83 2.43 -29.88
CA ALA A 14 -19.04 2.35 -30.67
C ALA A 14 -19.96 3.57 -30.47
N LYS A 15 -20.24 4.28 -31.57
CA LYS A 15 -21.18 5.42 -31.60
C LYS A 15 -22.58 4.93 -31.19
N GLY A 16 -23.13 5.47 -30.11
CA GLY A 16 -24.55 5.30 -29.78
C GLY A 16 -24.94 4.86 -28.39
N ARG A 17 -24.04 4.56 -27.49
CA ARG A 17 -24.41 4.34 -26.09
C ARG A 17 -24.38 5.66 -25.33
N ARG A 18 -25.57 6.13 -24.91
CA ARG A 18 -25.70 7.19 -23.90
C ARG A 18 -25.05 6.64 -22.64
N TRP A 19 -23.79 6.98 -22.41
CA TRP A 19 -23.19 6.82 -21.11
C TRP A 19 -24.02 7.69 -20.17
N PHE A 20 -24.63 7.08 -19.17
CA PHE A 20 -25.16 7.83 -18.05
C PHE A 20 -24.02 8.73 -17.57
N ARG A 21 -24.13 10.04 -17.82
CA ARG A 21 -23.35 11.01 -17.09
C ARG A 21 -23.82 10.89 -15.66
N TYR A 22 -23.15 10.06 -14.89
CA TYR A 22 -23.22 10.16 -13.44
C TYR A 22 -22.75 11.59 -13.15
N ARG A 23 -23.69 12.51 -12.93
CA ARG A 23 -23.37 13.75 -12.24
C ARG A 23 -23.04 13.28 -10.82
N SER A 24 -21.78 13.04 -10.58
CA SER A 24 -21.30 12.97 -9.22
C SER A 24 -21.42 14.40 -8.66
N THR A 25 -22.58 14.71 -8.12
CA THR A 25 -22.61 15.56 -6.95
C THR A 25 -21.97 14.70 -5.87
N VAL A 26 -20.65 14.56 -5.93
CA VAL A 26 -19.90 14.00 -4.82
C VAL A 26 -20.11 15.02 -3.73
N GLU A 27 -21.08 14.74 -2.85
CA GLU A 27 -21.17 15.50 -1.63
C GLU A 27 -19.80 15.43 -0.95
N PRO A 28 -19.29 16.54 -0.46
CA PRO A 28 -17.99 16.52 0.20
C PRO A 28 -18.04 15.48 1.31
N ILE A 29 -17.02 14.62 1.37
CA ILE A 29 -16.91 13.62 2.44
C ILE A 29 -17.00 14.39 3.76
N PRO A 30 -17.97 14.06 4.64
CA PRO A 30 -18.19 14.82 5.85
C PRO A 30 -16.91 14.80 6.70
N GLU A 31 -16.55 15.95 7.26
CA GLU A 31 -15.48 16.02 8.24
C GLU A 31 -15.92 15.28 9.51
N LEU A 32 -15.29 14.14 9.75
CA LEU A 32 -15.46 13.33 10.96
C LEU A 32 -14.08 13.17 11.60
N PRO A 33 -13.55 14.21 12.27
CA PRO A 33 -12.22 14.18 12.85
C PRO A 33 -12.04 12.92 13.69
N THR A 34 -11.01 12.17 13.39
CA THR A 34 -10.72 10.88 14.03
C THR A 34 -9.29 10.89 14.50
N ARG A 35 -9.05 10.36 15.69
CA ARG A 35 -7.70 10.26 16.26
C ARG A 35 -7.23 8.82 16.33
N VAL A 36 -6.04 8.56 15.81
CA VAL A 36 -5.36 7.27 15.91
C VAL A 36 -4.01 7.49 16.59
N GLY A 37 -3.92 7.16 17.86
CA GLY A 37 -2.75 7.48 18.68
C GLY A 37 -2.52 8.99 18.74
N SER A 38 -1.36 9.44 18.25
CA SER A 38 -0.99 10.86 18.18
C SER A 38 -1.42 11.55 16.88
N ILE A 39 -2.01 10.82 15.92
CA ILE A 39 -2.34 11.33 14.60
C ILE A 39 -3.80 11.75 14.56
N GLU A 40 -4.06 12.97 14.09
CA GLU A 40 -5.39 13.46 13.78
C GLU A 40 -5.65 13.30 12.27
N LEU A 41 -6.75 12.65 11.95
CA LEU A 41 -7.25 12.44 10.59
C LEU A 41 -8.55 13.21 10.40
N ARG A 42 -8.79 13.76 9.21
CA ARG A 42 -10.02 14.49 8.92
C ARG A 42 -11.28 13.63 8.97
N ASN A 43 -11.13 12.31 8.76
CA ASN A 43 -12.20 11.30 8.89
C ASN A 43 -11.57 9.89 9.05
N PRO A 44 -12.36 8.87 9.43
CA PRO A 44 -11.86 7.53 9.68
C PRO A 44 -11.64 6.68 8.41
N VAL A 45 -11.82 7.23 7.21
CA VAL A 45 -11.75 6.46 5.96
C VAL A 45 -10.32 6.48 5.44
N LEU A 46 -9.70 5.31 5.34
CA LEU A 46 -8.37 5.13 4.78
C LEU A 46 -8.41 4.08 3.65
N THR A 47 -7.48 4.19 2.72
CA THR A 47 -7.23 3.06 1.80
C THR A 47 -6.51 1.94 2.54
N ALA A 48 -6.64 0.70 2.05
CA ALA A 48 -5.83 -0.41 2.55
C ALA A 48 -4.59 -0.59 1.68
N SER A 49 -3.44 -0.89 2.29
CA SER A 49 -2.22 -1.14 1.53
C SER A 49 -2.39 -2.28 0.52
N GLY A 50 -1.88 -2.07 -0.69
CA GLY A 50 -2.02 -3.00 -1.81
C GLY A 50 -3.29 -2.81 -2.66
N THR A 51 -4.22 -1.93 -2.28
CA THR A 51 -5.46 -1.64 -3.04
C THR A 51 -5.44 -0.29 -3.74
N ALA A 52 -4.56 0.63 -3.33
CA ALA A 52 -4.51 2.01 -3.79
C ALA A 52 -3.28 2.34 -4.67
N GLY A 53 -2.45 1.35 -4.99
CA GLY A 53 -1.20 1.57 -5.70
C GLY A 53 -0.09 2.17 -4.83
N HIS A 54 0.98 2.61 -5.46
CA HIS A 54 2.14 3.22 -4.78
C HIS A 54 2.03 4.75 -4.66
N GLY A 55 1.26 5.39 -5.54
CA GLY A 55 1.20 6.83 -5.68
C GLY A 55 -0.22 7.35 -5.92
N ALA A 56 -0.39 8.16 -6.95
CA ALA A 56 -1.61 8.87 -7.25
C ALA A 56 -2.59 8.13 -8.18
N GLU A 57 -2.45 6.81 -8.37
CA GLU A 57 -3.21 6.05 -9.38
C GLU A 57 -4.72 6.18 -9.21
N LEU A 58 -5.21 6.20 -7.95
CA LEU A 58 -6.63 6.36 -7.65
C LEU A 58 -7.15 7.78 -7.80
N SER A 59 -6.30 8.80 -7.94
CA SER A 59 -6.73 10.21 -8.01
C SER A 59 -7.65 10.51 -9.20
N ARG A 60 -7.65 9.64 -10.21
CA ARG A 60 -8.55 9.72 -11.37
C ARG A 60 -10.00 9.37 -11.04
N TYR A 61 -10.24 8.72 -9.92
CA TYR A 61 -11.54 8.16 -9.54
C TYR A 61 -12.05 8.71 -8.21
N VAL A 62 -11.14 9.12 -7.33
CA VAL A 62 -11.45 9.55 -5.95
C VAL A 62 -10.64 10.80 -5.62
N ASP A 63 -11.24 11.74 -4.91
CA ASP A 63 -10.52 12.84 -4.26
C ASP A 63 -9.72 12.28 -3.07
N LEU A 64 -8.42 12.11 -3.26
CA LEU A 64 -7.53 11.55 -2.24
C LEU A 64 -7.33 12.52 -1.05
N ALA A 65 -7.45 13.83 -1.26
CA ALA A 65 -7.41 14.82 -0.17
C ALA A 65 -8.64 14.74 0.74
N GLY A 66 -9.75 14.22 0.22
CA GLY A 66 -10.98 13.98 0.98
C GLY A 66 -10.92 12.79 1.93
N LEU A 67 -9.98 11.86 1.77
CA LEU A 67 -9.79 10.71 2.65
C LEU A 67 -9.09 11.11 3.95
N GLY A 68 -9.27 10.32 5.02
CA GLY A 68 -8.50 10.46 6.25
C GLY A 68 -7.00 10.25 5.99
N ALA A 69 -6.65 9.20 5.26
CA ALA A 69 -5.30 8.99 4.74
C ALA A 69 -5.29 7.99 3.56
N VAL A 70 -4.23 8.07 2.77
CA VAL A 70 -3.88 7.06 1.76
C VAL A 70 -2.78 6.17 2.34
N VAL A 71 -3.11 4.91 2.60
CA VAL A 71 -2.12 3.88 2.94
C VAL A 71 -1.60 3.30 1.63
N THR A 72 -0.31 3.48 1.36
CA THR A 72 0.29 3.07 0.09
C THR A 72 0.52 1.55 0.03
N LYS A 73 0.77 1.01 -1.16
CA LYS A 73 1.25 -0.35 -1.29
C LYS A 73 2.58 -0.51 -0.54
N SER A 74 2.71 -1.63 0.18
CA SER A 74 3.92 -1.90 0.96
C SER A 74 5.16 -1.97 0.07
N VAL A 75 6.20 -1.22 0.45
CA VAL A 75 7.52 -1.19 -0.19
C VAL A 75 8.58 -1.80 0.72
N SER A 76 9.54 -2.50 0.16
CA SER A 76 10.74 -3.01 0.86
C SER A 76 11.85 -1.98 0.83
N ALA A 77 12.91 -2.20 1.61
CA ALA A 77 14.11 -1.34 1.57
C ALA A 77 14.67 -1.25 0.14
N ASP A 78 14.87 -2.39 -0.51
CA ASP A 78 15.37 -2.52 -1.88
C ASP A 78 14.23 -2.84 -2.86
N PRO A 79 14.43 -2.63 -4.18
CA PRO A 79 13.50 -3.06 -5.21
C PRO A 79 13.24 -4.58 -5.13
N TRP A 80 11.97 -4.97 -5.27
CA TRP A 80 11.57 -6.37 -5.24
C TRP A 80 10.69 -6.73 -6.44
N PRO A 81 11.08 -7.74 -7.27
CA PRO A 81 10.35 -8.06 -8.49
C PRO A 81 9.02 -8.79 -8.25
N GLY A 82 8.80 -9.31 -7.05
CA GLY A 82 7.67 -10.19 -6.77
C GLY A 82 7.81 -11.57 -7.43
N ASN A 83 6.69 -12.28 -7.55
CA ASN A 83 6.64 -13.59 -8.17
C ASN A 83 6.69 -13.50 -9.70
N PRO A 84 7.21 -14.52 -10.41
CA PRO A 84 7.13 -14.59 -11.87
C PRO A 84 5.68 -14.72 -12.35
N ALA A 85 5.41 -14.26 -13.56
CA ALA A 85 4.11 -14.45 -14.21
C ALA A 85 3.92 -15.91 -14.66
N PRO A 86 2.66 -16.42 -14.74
CA PRO A 86 1.40 -15.75 -14.41
C PRO A 86 1.17 -15.67 -12.90
N ARG A 87 0.75 -14.51 -12.40
CA ARG A 87 0.56 -14.28 -10.97
C ARG A 87 -0.81 -13.69 -10.60
N VAL A 88 -1.68 -13.63 -11.59
CA VAL A 88 -3.09 -13.30 -11.45
C VAL A 88 -3.88 -14.30 -12.26
N HIS A 89 -4.97 -14.84 -11.70
CA HIS A 89 -5.84 -15.79 -12.37
C HIS A 89 -7.30 -15.46 -12.05
N GLU A 90 -8.15 -15.45 -13.09
CA GLU A 90 -9.57 -15.27 -12.95
C GLU A 90 -10.23 -16.54 -12.38
N ALA A 91 -11.17 -16.39 -11.47
CA ALA A 91 -11.95 -17.45 -10.86
C ALA A 91 -13.45 -17.18 -11.05
N THR A 92 -14.31 -18.17 -10.83
CA THR A 92 -15.78 -18.10 -11.11
C THR A 92 -16.47 -16.90 -10.48
N ALA A 93 -16.03 -16.44 -9.30
CA ALA A 93 -16.65 -15.34 -8.56
C ALA A 93 -15.61 -14.34 -8.03
N GLY A 94 -14.44 -14.23 -8.69
CA GLY A 94 -13.39 -13.34 -8.23
C GLY A 94 -12.08 -13.59 -8.96
N MET A 95 -10.99 -13.23 -8.28
CA MET A 95 -9.65 -13.31 -8.82
C MET A 95 -8.69 -13.85 -7.75
N LEU A 96 -7.83 -14.76 -8.14
CA LEU A 96 -6.70 -15.22 -7.34
C LEU A 96 -5.45 -14.44 -7.75
N ASN A 97 -4.64 -14.06 -6.79
CA ASN A 97 -3.36 -13.43 -7.08
C ASN A 97 -2.26 -13.95 -6.17
N ALA A 98 -1.04 -13.93 -6.71
CA ALA A 98 0.20 -14.21 -6.02
C ALA A 98 1.27 -13.23 -6.52
N VAL A 99 0.99 -11.93 -6.40
CA VAL A 99 1.88 -10.85 -6.93
C VAL A 99 3.24 -10.87 -6.25
N GLY A 100 3.33 -11.28 -4.99
CA GLY A 100 4.60 -11.45 -4.27
C GLY A 100 5.24 -10.14 -3.87
N LEU A 101 4.44 -9.13 -3.48
CA LEU A 101 4.90 -7.87 -2.90
C LEU A 101 5.85 -7.04 -3.79
N GLN A 102 5.70 -7.16 -5.11
CA GLN A 102 6.46 -6.34 -6.05
C GLN A 102 6.42 -4.86 -5.67
N GLY A 103 7.58 -4.20 -5.73
CA GLY A 103 7.69 -2.76 -5.48
C GLY A 103 9.07 -2.21 -5.86
N PRO A 104 9.17 -0.87 -5.99
CA PRO A 104 10.38 -0.19 -6.46
C PRO A 104 11.45 -0.05 -5.36
N GLY A 105 11.14 -0.36 -4.10
CA GLY A 105 11.93 -0.03 -2.94
C GLY A 105 11.64 1.38 -2.42
N VAL A 106 11.96 1.63 -1.13
CA VAL A 106 11.62 2.90 -0.45
C VAL A 106 12.24 4.11 -1.16
N ALA A 107 13.51 4.04 -1.55
CA ALA A 107 14.20 5.19 -2.14
C ALA A 107 13.57 5.62 -3.48
N ALA A 108 13.31 4.68 -4.39
CA ALA A 108 12.67 4.96 -5.66
C ALA A 108 11.20 5.39 -5.47
N TRP A 109 10.47 4.77 -4.55
CA TRP A 109 9.11 5.19 -4.21
C TRP A 109 9.06 6.65 -3.74
N MET A 110 9.98 7.06 -2.87
CA MET A 110 10.04 8.45 -2.40
C MET A 110 10.40 9.44 -3.52
N ALA A 111 11.22 9.02 -4.48
CA ALA A 111 11.65 9.88 -5.58
C ALA A 111 10.61 10.01 -6.70
N ASP A 112 9.96 8.91 -7.04
CA ASP A 112 9.17 8.81 -8.28
C ASP A 112 7.65 8.83 -8.01
N ASP A 113 7.14 8.08 -7.02
CA ASP A 113 5.70 7.92 -6.78
C ASP A 113 5.15 8.92 -5.75
N LEU A 114 5.87 9.13 -4.66
CA LEU A 114 5.41 9.96 -3.55
C LEU A 114 5.13 11.42 -3.95
N PRO A 115 5.94 12.11 -4.78
CA PRO A 115 5.66 13.49 -5.16
C PRO A 115 4.31 13.67 -5.84
N ALA A 116 3.92 12.75 -6.74
CA ALA A 116 2.62 12.79 -7.41
C ALA A 116 1.47 12.57 -6.42
N LEU A 117 1.64 11.68 -5.44
CA LEU A 117 0.66 11.44 -4.39
C LEU A 117 0.50 12.68 -3.49
N LEU A 118 1.59 13.30 -3.06
CA LEU A 118 1.55 14.52 -2.25
C LEU A 118 0.91 15.70 -2.99
N ALA A 119 1.11 15.80 -4.30
CA ALA A 119 0.48 16.83 -5.12
C ALA A 119 -1.06 16.74 -5.14
N THR A 120 -1.64 15.60 -4.80
CA THR A 120 -3.11 15.45 -4.62
C THR A 120 -3.63 16.08 -3.33
N GLY A 121 -2.77 16.49 -2.41
CA GLY A 121 -3.14 16.97 -1.08
C GLY A 121 -3.47 15.86 -0.07
N ALA A 122 -3.20 14.60 -0.41
CA ALA A 122 -3.47 13.45 0.47
C ALA A 122 -2.58 13.45 1.72
N THR A 123 -3.15 13.06 2.86
CA THR A 123 -2.40 12.58 4.02
C THR A 123 -1.92 11.16 3.74
N VAL A 124 -0.62 10.89 3.94
CA VAL A 124 -0.01 9.62 3.52
C VAL A 124 0.43 8.79 4.72
N VAL A 125 0.13 7.50 4.67
CA VAL A 125 0.71 6.47 5.52
C VAL A 125 1.56 5.56 4.63
N ALA A 126 2.87 5.56 4.85
CA ALA A 126 3.78 4.70 4.09
C ALA A 126 3.73 3.27 4.64
N SER A 127 3.38 2.31 3.80
CA SER A 127 3.41 0.90 4.21
C SER A 127 4.75 0.28 3.82
N ILE A 128 5.40 -0.40 4.77
CA ILE A 128 6.66 -1.13 4.55
C ILE A 128 6.51 -2.62 4.85
N TRP A 129 7.35 -3.41 4.22
CA TRP A 129 7.47 -4.83 4.50
C TRP A 129 8.93 -5.29 4.41
N GLY A 130 9.25 -6.41 5.03
CA GLY A 130 10.57 -7.03 4.99
C GLY A 130 10.47 -8.56 5.03
N ARG A 131 11.53 -9.23 4.60
CA ARG A 131 11.71 -10.69 4.69
C ARG A 131 12.40 -11.08 5.99
N SER A 132 13.11 -10.14 6.57
CA SER A 132 13.85 -10.25 7.82
C SER A 132 13.63 -9.02 8.68
N VAL A 133 13.95 -9.10 9.96
CA VAL A 133 13.92 -7.96 10.90
C VAL A 133 14.83 -6.83 10.41
N ASP A 134 15.99 -7.16 9.79
CA ASP A 134 16.90 -6.16 9.24
C ASP A 134 16.31 -5.42 8.03
N ASP A 135 15.55 -6.10 7.18
CA ASP A 135 14.85 -5.44 6.05
C ASP A 135 13.85 -4.39 6.56
N TYR A 136 13.10 -4.67 7.64
CA TYR A 136 12.19 -3.69 8.26
C TYR A 136 12.97 -2.50 8.81
N ARG A 137 14.08 -2.74 9.50
CA ARG A 137 14.95 -1.66 9.99
C ARG A 137 15.42 -0.76 8.85
N ARG A 138 15.99 -1.33 7.80
CA ARG A 138 16.50 -0.60 6.63
C ARG A 138 15.41 0.21 5.93
N ALA A 139 14.21 -0.37 5.75
CA ALA A 139 13.08 0.33 5.15
C ALA A 139 12.64 1.52 6.02
N ALA A 140 12.59 1.35 7.33
CA ALA A 140 12.23 2.40 8.28
C ALA A 140 13.27 3.53 8.31
N ASP A 141 14.56 3.20 8.33
CA ASP A 141 15.66 4.16 8.32
C ASP A 141 15.63 5.04 7.05
N LEU A 142 15.35 4.47 5.90
CA LEU A 142 15.17 5.21 4.65
C LEU A 142 13.98 6.18 4.71
N LEU A 143 12.89 5.83 5.41
CA LEU A 143 11.72 6.68 5.58
C LEU A 143 11.94 7.85 6.56
N ALA A 144 13.03 7.86 7.33
CA ALA A 144 13.33 8.97 8.22
C ALA A 144 13.40 10.32 7.48
N GLY A 145 13.87 10.30 6.22
CA GLY A 145 13.92 11.47 5.34
C GLY A 145 12.63 11.82 4.61
N ALA A 146 11.52 11.08 4.82
CA ALA A 146 10.28 11.36 4.11
C ALA A 146 9.63 12.69 4.54
N PRO A 147 8.88 13.38 3.65
CA PRO A 147 8.18 14.64 3.97
C PRO A 147 7.18 14.49 5.12
N ALA A 148 6.84 15.62 5.78
CA ALA A 148 5.93 15.65 6.93
C ALA A 148 4.51 15.14 6.62
N GLN A 149 4.08 15.21 5.36
CA GLN A 149 2.80 14.68 4.90
C GLN A 149 2.70 13.15 4.97
N VAL A 150 3.84 12.44 5.10
CA VAL A 150 3.88 11.03 5.50
C VAL A 150 3.77 10.99 7.03
N VAL A 151 2.54 10.88 7.54
CA VAL A 151 2.22 11.06 8.96
C VAL A 151 2.49 9.83 9.82
N ALA A 152 2.52 8.65 9.23
CA ALA A 152 2.78 7.37 9.89
C ALA A 152 3.45 6.37 8.97
N VAL A 153 3.97 5.30 9.57
CA VAL A 153 4.47 4.12 8.87
C VAL A 153 3.64 2.90 9.28
N GLU A 154 2.99 2.25 8.30
CA GLU A 154 2.39 0.93 8.48
C GLU A 154 3.47 -0.12 8.34
N VAL A 155 3.70 -0.91 9.38
CA VAL A 155 4.59 -2.08 9.36
C VAL A 155 3.74 -3.30 8.99
N ASN A 156 3.86 -3.76 7.74
CA ASN A 156 3.07 -4.86 7.21
C ASN A 156 3.66 -6.22 7.65
N LEU A 157 3.15 -6.77 8.74
CA LEU A 157 3.56 -8.05 9.32
C LEU A 157 2.72 -9.23 8.80
N SER A 158 1.68 -8.95 8.01
CA SER A 158 0.74 -9.95 7.50
C SER A 158 1.24 -10.67 6.23
N CYS A 159 2.47 -10.43 5.81
CA CYS A 159 3.05 -11.08 4.64
C CYS A 159 3.83 -12.33 5.06
N PRO A 160 3.85 -13.38 4.21
CA PRO A 160 4.65 -14.55 4.49
C PRO A 160 6.14 -14.19 4.64
N ASN A 161 6.79 -14.70 5.67
CA ASN A 161 8.23 -14.66 5.78
C ASN A 161 8.82 -15.54 4.67
N VAL A 162 9.54 -14.93 3.73
CA VAL A 162 10.05 -15.63 2.55
C VAL A 162 11.28 -16.48 2.88
N GLU A 163 12.04 -16.06 3.90
CA GLU A 163 13.28 -16.74 4.31
C GLU A 163 13.03 -17.96 5.21
N ASP A 164 12.10 -17.80 6.14
CA ASP A 164 11.67 -18.88 7.00
C ASP A 164 10.22 -19.25 6.65
N ARG A 165 10.04 -20.32 5.89
CA ARG A 165 8.71 -20.83 5.49
C ARG A 165 7.82 -21.23 6.67
N SER A 166 8.25 -20.94 7.90
CA SER A 166 7.58 -21.29 9.14
C SER A 166 6.35 -20.43 9.50
N GLY A 167 6.13 -19.31 8.82
CA GLY A 167 4.95 -18.47 9.12
C GLY A 167 5.09 -16.99 8.74
N MET A 168 4.05 -16.22 9.04
CA MET A 168 4.06 -14.76 8.96
C MET A 168 4.60 -14.18 10.27
N PHE A 169 5.23 -13.00 10.22
CA PHE A 169 5.60 -12.25 11.43
C PHE A 169 4.39 -12.09 12.37
N ALA A 170 3.21 -11.78 11.80
CA ALA A 170 1.96 -11.64 12.54
C ALA A 170 1.45 -12.92 13.25
N HIS A 171 2.13 -14.05 13.14
CA HIS A 171 1.80 -15.29 13.86
C HIS A 171 2.59 -15.46 15.17
N SER A 172 3.57 -14.58 15.44
CA SER A 172 4.42 -14.62 16.63
C SER A 172 4.49 -13.24 17.28
N ALA A 173 4.15 -13.15 18.57
CA ALA A 173 4.30 -11.93 19.36
C ALA A 173 5.77 -11.47 19.36
N GLU A 174 6.70 -12.39 19.60
CA GLU A 174 8.13 -12.10 19.61
C GLU A 174 8.65 -11.57 18.27
N ALA A 175 8.26 -12.19 17.14
CA ALA A 175 8.67 -11.73 15.82
C ALA A 175 8.04 -10.36 15.48
N THR A 176 6.78 -10.14 15.87
CA THR A 176 6.08 -8.86 15.72
C THR A 176 6.79 -7.76 16.54
N GLU A 177 7.07 -8.02 17.81
CA GLU A 177 7.79 -7.09 18.69
C GLU A 177 9.18 -6.74 18.11
N ALA A 178 9.95 -7.74 17.68
CA ALA A 178 11.26 -7.52 17.08
C ALA A 178 11.20 -6.62 15.83
N ALA A 179 10.25 -6.89 14.92
CA ALA A 179 10.05 -6.07 13.73
C ALA A 179 9.61 -4.64 14.09
N MET A 180 8.68 -4.50 15.03
CA MET A 180 8.23 -3.18 15.49
C MET A 180 9.34 -2.40 16.20
N ALA A 181 10.16 -3.04 17.02
CA ALA A 181 11.26 -2.38 17.74
C ALA A 181 12.26 -1.73 16.79
N VAL A 182 12.70 -2.46 15.75
CA VAL A 182 13.72 -1.98 14.82
C VAL A 182 13.22 -0.88 13.88
N THR A 183 11.90 -0.71 13.72
CA THR A 183 11.34 0.33 12.84
C THR A 183 11.26 1.71 13.49
N ALA A 184 11.71 1.87 14.74
CA ALA A 184 11.72 3.17 15.44
C ALA A 184 12.52 4.25 14.70
N GLY A 185 13.52 3.87 13.91
CA GLY A 185 14.36 4.77 13.11
C GLY A 185 13.61 5.62 12.10
N CYS A 186 12.35 5.27 11.72
CA CYS A 186 11.53 6.10 10.83
C CYS A 186 11.14 7.46 11.43
N GLY A 187 11.24 7.64 12.75
CA GLY A 187 10.94 8.90 13.44
C GLY A 187 9.45 9.30 13.40
N ARG A 188 8.54 8.37 13.13
CA ARG A 188 7.10 8.58 12.98
C ARG A 188 6.29 7.57 13.80
N PRO A 189 5.01 7.87 14.10
CA PRO A 189 4.08 6.88 14.60
C PRO A 189 4.05 5.64 13.69
N ARG A 190 4.03 4.45 14.31
CA ARG A 190 4.06 3.16 13.60
C ARG A 190 2.80 2.38 13.91
N TRP A 191 2.23 1.80 12.87
CA TRP A 191 1.05 0.95 12.95
C TRP A 191 1.41 -0.47 12.55
N ALA A 192 1.24 -1.43 13.45
CA ALA A 192 1.41 -2.84 13.12
C ALA A 192 0.19 -3.32 12.34
N LYS A 193 0.37 -3.73 11.08
CA LYS A 193 -0.70 -4.42 10.34
C LYS A 193 -0.56 -5.91 10.54
N LEU A 194 -1.46 -6.47 11.34
CA LEU A 194 -1.54 -7.88 11.66
C LEU A 194 -2.44 -8.64 10.68
N SER A 195 -2.48 -9.96 10.82
CA SER A 195 -3.35 -10.85 10.06
C SER A 195 -4.37 -11.52 10.98
N PRO A 196 -5.64 -11.66 10.58
CA PRO A 196 -6.62 -12.42 11.37
C PRO A 196 -6.44 -13.95 11.26
N ASN A 197 -5.47 -14.41 10.47
CA ASN A 197 -5.22 -15.84 10.22
C ASN A 197 -4.40 -16.51 11.33
N THR A 198 -4.71 -16.14 12.58
CA THR A 198 -4.12 -16.73 13.79
C THR A 198 -5.14 -16.71 14.92
N ASP A 199 -5.15 -17.73 15.74
CA ASP A 199 -5.93 -17.81 16.99
C ASP A 199 -5.30 -16.98 18.11
N ARG A 200 -4.07 -16.48 17.92
CA ARG A 200 -3.29 -15.70 18.90
C ARG A 200 -3.27 -14.19 18.62
N LEU A 201 -4.24 -13.67 17.85
CA LEU A 201 -4.22 -12.27 17.39
C LEU A 201 -4.12 -11.26 18.55
N VAL A 202 -4.83 -11.50 19.64
CA VAL A 202 -4.82 -10.61 20.83
C VAL A 202 -3.44 -10.62 21.48
N GLU A 203 -2.87 -11.80 21.70
CA GLU A 203 -1.53 -11.95 22.26
C GLU A 203 -0.44 -11.26 21.42
N VAL A 204 -0.57 -11.34 20.09
CA VAL A 204 0.37 -10.69 19.17
C VAL A 204 0.21 -9.17 19.18
N ALA A 205 -0.99 -8.66 19.51
CA ALA A 205 -1.30 -7.24 19.53
C ALA A 205 -0.93 -6.54 20.86
N GLU A 206 -0.81 -7.29 21.95
CA GLU A 206 -0.43 -6.82 23.29
C GLU A 206 1.10 -6.65 23.44
#